data_0936c260992ecc3283a3e8092e446a8f
#
_entry.id   0936c260992ecc3283a3e8092e446a8f
#
_cell.length_a   1.000
_cell.length_b   1.000
_cell.length_c   1.000
_cell.angle_alpha   90.00
_cell.angle_beta   90.00
_cell.angle_gamma   90.00
#
_symmetry.space_group_name_H-M   'P 1'
#
loop_
_entity.id
_entity.type
_entity.pdbx_description
1 polymer ?
#
loop_
_entity_poly.entity_id
_entity_poly.type
_entity_poly.pdbx_seq_one_letter_code
_entity_poly.pdbx_strand_id
1 'polypeptide(L)'
;RLSIFISDLIKGQNTLHYLRRFERLRNAPREETEAYRFVRLKELLIHCERNVPFYRERFREAGFSSVEFSSLEQLRQIPPLTRQDLQDRWEDIIATSYRGKRLSAGSSGGSTGQPVTYRKDSHATSAGLAAHLVGWSLSGWKMSMKGLHIWGNPTTVNEEWGRVSSKLKARVFRHHKFPAYTLHDGSRLNELYELISGERYDFIDGYTNAIYHFADYLKRNGLSFNHKVKYVLTTAENLHDFQRRAIEDA
;
A
#
# COMPACT_ATOMS: atom_id res chain seq x y z
N ARG A 1 2.43 -15.40 11.30
CA ARG A 1 3.33 -15.89 10.23
C ARG A 1 2.78 -17.14 9.53
N LEU A 2 2.11 -18.06 10.25
CA LEU A 2 1.50 -19.25 9.63
C LEU A 2 0.44 -18.88 8.58
N SER A 3 -0.41 -17.89 8.86
CA SER A 3 -1.44 -17.41 7.92
C SER A 3 -0.86 -16.81 6.64
N ILE A 4 0.24 -16.08 6.74
CA ILE A 4 0.95 -15.55 5.56
C ILE A 4 1.56 -16.72 4.78
N PHE A 5 2.20 -17.67 5.45
CA PHE A 5 2.77 -18.84 4.80
C PHE A 5 1.73 -19.62 3.98
N ILE A 6 0.56 -19.90 4.58
CA ILE A 6 -0.54 -20.57 3.89
C ILE A 6 -1.04 -19.73 2.69
N SER A 7 -1.19 -18.40 2.88
CA SER A 7 -1.58 -17.51 1.78
C SER A 7 -0.55 -17.47 0.66
N ASP A 8 0.73 -17.43 1.00
CA ASP A 8 1.83 -17.45 0.04
C ASP A 8 1.82 -18.75 -0.79
N LEU A 9 1.63 -19.90 -0.11
CA LEU A 9 1.56 -21.20 -0.78
C LEU A 9 0.40 -21.28 -1.79
N ILE A 10 -0.81 -20.84 -1.38
CA ILE A 10 -2.00 -20.87 -2.24
C ILE A 10 -1.88 -19.93 -3.45
N LYS A 11 -1.20 -18.78 -3.28
CA LYS A 11 -1.14 -17.74 -4.32
C LYS A 11 0.17 -17.71 -5.11
N GLY A 12 1.11 -18.61 -4.82
CA GLY A 12 2.46 -18.56 -5.40
C GLY A 12 3.17 -17.26 -5.05
N GLN A 13 3.05 -16.79 -3.81
CA GLN A 13 3.64 -15.56 -3.27
C GLN A 13 4.82 -15.88 -2.35
N ASN A 14 5.66 -14.87 -2.08
CA ASN A 14 6.85 -14.99 -1.25
C ASN A 14 6.91 -13.90 -0.16
N THR A 15 5.78 -13.54 0.42
CA THR A 15 5.66 -12.44 1.39
C THR A 15 6.55 -12.64 2.61
N LEU A 16 6.62 -13.85 3.15
CA LEU A 16 7.48 -14.15 4.30
C LEU A 16 8.97 -13.97 4.01
N HIS A 17 9.42 -14.28 2.78
CA HIS A 17 10.79 -14.06 2.35
C HIS A 17 11.13 -12.56 2.38
N TYR A 18 10.28 -11.73 1.78
CA TYR A 18 10.46 -10.28 1.78
C TYR A 18 10.33 -9.68 3.18
N LEU A 19 9.40 -10.17 4.00
CA LEU A 19 9.21 -9.71 5.38
C LEU A 19 10.48 -9.90 6.20
N ARG A 20 11.08 -11.10 6.18
CA ARG A 20 12.34 -11.37 6.88
C ARG A 20 13.48 -10.48 6.38
N ARG A 21 13.57 -10.27 5.06
CA ARG A 21 14.57 -9.39 4.46
C ARG A 21 14.41 -7.94 4.92
N PHE A 22 13.19 -7.41 4.89
CA PHE A 22 12.93 -6.02 5.25
C PHE A 22 13.04 -5.79 6.77
N GLU A 23 12.64 -6.76 7.60
CA GLU A 23 12.89 -6.74 9.05
C GLU A 23 14.40 -6.67 9.35
N ARG A 24 15.22 -7.43 8.62
CA ARG A 24 16.68 -7.36 8.74
C ARG A 24 17.23 -6.00 8.33
N LEU A 25 16.83 -5.51 7.15
CA LEU A 25 17.30 -4.23 6.62
C LEU A 25 16.88 -3.04 7.49
N ARG A 26 15.71 -3.11 8.11
CA ARG A 26 15.28 -2.07 9.07
C ARG A 26 16.25 -1.88 10.24
N ASN A 27 16.87 -2.96 10.69
CA ASN A 27 17.78 -2.98 11.82
C ASN A 27 19.26 -2.96 11.40
N ALA A 28 19.53 -2.94 10.10
CA ALA A 28 20.89 -2.90 9.54
C ALA A 28 21.48 -1.49 9.60
N PRO A 29 22.80 -1.35 9.58
CA PRO A 29 23.47 -0.08 9.38
C PRO A 29 22.98 0.62 8.10
N ARG A 30 23.02 1.96 8.11
CA ARG A 30 22.57 2.77 6.97
C ARG A 30 23.30 2.41 5.70
N GLU A 31 24.61 2.19 5.78
CA GLU A 31 25.48 1.85 4.66
C GLU A 31 25.03 0.53 3.98
N GLU A 32 24.66 -0.49 4.77
CA GLU A 32 24.15 -1.76 4.25
C GLU A 32 22.81 -1.56 3.52
N THR A 33 21.94 -0.74 4.09
CA THR A 33 20.62 -0.46 3.49
C THR A 33 20.76 0.34 2.19
N GLU A 34 21.65 1.31 2.14
CA GLU A 34 21.94 2.11 0.94
C GLU A 34 22.60 1.25 -0.15
N ALA A 35 23.57 0.42 0.21
CA ALA A 35 24.20 -0.52 -0.72
C ALA A 35 23.17 -1.50 -1.31
N TYR A 36 22.29 -2.05 -0.48
CA TYR A 36 21.20 -2.91 -0.95
C TYR A 36 20.27 -2.17 -1.94
N ARG A 37 19.86 -0.95 -1.60
CA ARG A 37 19.00 -0.12 -2.47
C ARG A 37 19.67 0.16 -3.81
N PHE A 38 20.95 0.51 -3.79
CA PHE A 38 21.71 0.80 -5.01
C PHE A 38 21.80 -0.43 -5.92
N VAL A 39 22.12 -1.59 -5.38
CA VAL A 39 22.18 -2.85 -6.14
C VAL A 39 20.82 -3.17 -6.77
N ARG A 40 19.74 -3.07 -5.99
CA ARG A 40 18.37 -3.32 -6.51
C ARG A 40 17.94 -2.33 -7.57
N LEU A 41 18.34 -1.07 -7.42
CA LEU A 41 18.08 -0.04 -8.43
C LEU A 41 18.82 -0.34 -9.74
N LYS A 42 20.11 -0.69 -9.65
CA LYS A 42 20.90 -1.06 -10.84
C LYS A 42 20.29 -2.27 -11.57
N GLU A 43 19.89 -3.29 -10.84
CA GLU A 43 19.20 -4.46 -11.41
C GLU A 43 17.88 -4.05 -12.11
N LEU A 44 17.11 -3.14 -11.52
CA LEU A 44 15.89 -2.60 -12.12
C LEU A 44 16.17 -1.84 -13.40
N LEU A 45 17.17 -0.97 -13.42
CA LEU A 45 17.57 -0.20 -14.62
C LEU A 45 18.02 -1.14 -15.75
N ILE A 46 18.84 -2.15 -15.44
CA ILE A 46 19.24 -3.18 -16.41
C ILE A 46 18.01 -3.94 -16.95
N HIS A 47 17.08 -4.29 -16.06
CA HIS A 47 15.84 -4.93 -16.48
C HIS A 47 15.00 -4.03 -17.39
N CYS A 48 14.87 -2.75 -17.06
CA CYS A 48 14.15 -1.76 -17.86
C CYS A 48 14.76 -1.61 -19.25
N GLU A 49 16.08 -1.44 -19.34
CA GLU A 49 16.78 -1.29 -20.62
C GLU A 49 16.63 -2.53 -21.52
N ARG A 50 16.72 -3.72 -20.93
CA ARG A 50 16.64 -4.99 -21.69
C ARG A 50 15.22 -5.39 -22.07
N ASN A 51 14.25 -5.19 -21.19
CA ASN A 51 12.94 -5.81 -21.30
C ASN A 51 11.77 -4.82 -21.50
N VAL A 52 11.98 -3.52 -21.32
CA VAL A 52 10.91 -2.52 -21.45
C VAL A 52 11.19 -1.61 -22.64
N PRO A 53 10.46 -1.77 -23.77
CA PRO A 53 10.71 -1.00 -25.01
C PRO A 53 10.77 0.50 -24.77
N PHE A 54 9.83 1.05 -23.99
CA PHE A 54 9.77 2.45 -23.61
C PHE A 54 11.05 2.95 -22.93
N TYR A 55 11.57 2.22 -21.94
CA TYR A 55 12.78 2.62 -21.23
C TYR A 55 14.05 2.40 -22.05
N ARG A 56 14.09 1.39 -22.90
CA ARG A 56 15.21 1.17 -23.83
C ARG A 56 15.39 2.38 -24.75
N GLU A 57 14.29 2.88 -25.33
CA GLU A 57 14.31 4.06 -26.18
C GLU A 57 14.72 5.30 -25.39
N ARG A 58 14.09 5.56 -24.25
CA ARG A 58 14.35 6.71 -23.39
C ARG A 58 15.79 6.77 -22.88
N PHE A 59 16.38 5.62 -22.50
CA PHE A 59 17.77 5.55 -22.08
C PHE A 59 18.73 5.85 -23.24
N ARG A 60 18.46 5.30 -24.43
CA ARG A 60 19.23 5.60 -25.64
C ARG A 60 19.21 7.09 -25.97
N GLU A 61 18.04 7.73 -25.95
CA GLU A 61 17.88 9.14 -26.24
C GLU A 61 18.56 10.04 -25.19
N ALA A 62 18.56 9.62 -23.94
CA ALA A 62 19.24 10.32 -22.86
C ALA A 62 20.76 10.05 -22.79
N GLY A 63 21.30 9.18 -23.63
CA GLY A 63 22.70 8.75 -23.52
C GLY A 63 23.02 8.00 -22.23
N PHE A 64 21.99 7.39 -21.60
CA PHE A 64 22.13 6.68 -20.34
C PHE A 64 22.37 5.17 -20.57
N SER A 65 23.35 4.62 -19.85
CA SER A 65 23.65 3.17 -19.84
C SER A 65 23.43 2.59 -18.44
N SER A 66 22.53 1.62 -18.35
CA SER A 66 22.25 0.95 -17.06
C SER A 66 23.43 0.10 -16.56
N VAL A 67 24.27 -0.40 -17.46
CA VAL A 67 25.47 -1.17 -17.11
C VAL A 67 26.52 -0.28 -16.46
N GLU A 68 26.70 0.95 -16.99
CA GLU A 68 27.64 1.95 -16.48
C GLU A 68 27.09 2.73 -15.26
N PHE A 69 25.85 2.48 -14.86
CA PHE A 69 25.25 3.14 -13.70
C PHE A 69 26.07 2.90 -12.44
N SER A 70 26.59 3.97 -11.86
CA SER A 70 27.50 3.99 -10.71
C SER A 70 27.12 5.02 -9.65
N SER A 71 26.23 5.99 -9.95
CA SER A 71 25.76 6.98 -8.99
C SER A 71 24.30 7.38 -9.21
N LEU A 72 23.63 7.84 -8.15
CA LEU A 72 22.23 8.28 -8.21
C LEU A 72 22.06 9.56 -9.03
N GLU A 73 23.09 10.38 -9.15
CA GLU A 73 23.07 11.62 -9.95
C GLU A 73 22.81 11.33 -11.42
N GLN A 74 23.26 10.19 -11.92
CA GLN A 74 23.03 9.79 -13.32
C GLN A 74 21.54 9.59 -13.64
N LEU A 75 20.68 9.34 -12.65
CA LEU A 75 19.23 9.25 -12.88
C LEU A 75 18.63 10.57 -13.40
N ARG A 76 19.27 11.72 -13.13
CA ARG A 76 18.82 13.02 -13.62
C ARG A 76 18.90 13.15 -15.14
N GLN A 77 19.67 12.31 -15.80
CA GLN A 77 19.76 12.25 -17.26
C GLN A 77 18.49 11.65 -17.89
N ILE A 78 17.76 10.83 -17.11
CA ILE A 78 16.58 10.14 -17.61
C ILE A 78 15.36 11.05 -17.43
N PRO A 79 14.64 11.42 -18.51
CA PRO A 79 13.42 12.19 -18.41
C PRO A 79 12.38 11.47 -17.53
N PRO A 80 11.63 12.18 -16.67
CA PRO A 80 10.60 11.59 -15.84
C PRO A 80 9.51 10.89 -16.66
N LEU A 81 8.96 9.81 -16.14
CA LEU A 81 7.76 9.18 -16.68
C LEU A 81 6.56 10.09 -16.40
N THR A 82 5.84 10.47 -17.45
CA THR A 82 4.66 11.32 -17.36
C THR A 82 3.36 10.50 -17.37
N ARG A 83 2.26 11.13 -16.97
CA ARG A 83 0.92 10.51 -17.11
C ARG A 83 0.59 10.27 -18.58
N GLN A 84 0.99 11.17 -19.47
CA GLN A 84 0.77 11.04 -20.91
C GLN A 84 1.50 9.82 -21.46
N ASP A 85 2.74 9.59 -21.07
CA ASP A 85 3.48 8.37 -21.43
C ASP A 85 2.73 7.10 -21.06
N LEU A 86 2.13 7.07 -19.84
CA LEU A 86 1.37 5.93 -19.36
C LEU A 86 0.07 5.69 -20.14
N GLN A 87 -0.52 6.75 -20.69
CA GLN A 87 -1.75 6.66 -21.51
C GLN A 87 -1.44 6.23 -22.94
N ASP A 88 -0.43 6.87 -23.56
CA ASP A 88 -0.15 6.71 -24.98
C ASP A 88 0.72 5.48 -25.28
N ARG A 89 1.57 5.09 -24.33
CA ARG A 89 2.60 4.07 -24.56
C ARG A 89 2.51 2.89 -23.58
N TRP A 90 1.30 2.58 -23.13
CA TRP A 90 1.05 1.53 -22.14
C TRP A 90 1.69 0.18 -22.50
N GLU A 91 1.52 -0.28 -23.75
CA GLU A 91 2.04 -1.56 -24.20
C GLU A 91 3.57 -1.60 -24.25
N ASP A 92 4.24 -0.46 -24.49
CA ASP A 92 5.70 -0.33 -24.49
C ASP A 92 6.28 -0.30 -23.07
N ILE A 93 5.48 0.10 -22.08
CA ILE A 93 5.87 0.14 -20.67
C ILE A 93 5.80 -1.25 -20.04
N ILE A 94 5.00 -2.17 -20.58
CA ILE A 94 4.96 -3.54 -20.10
C ILE A 94 6.22 -4.29 -20.55
N ALA A 95 6.97 -4.80 -19.57
CA ALA A 95 8.16 -5.59 -19.84
C ALA A 95 7.84 -6.82 -20.71
N THR A 96 8.58 -7.01 -21.80
CA THR A 96 8.39 -8.12 -22.76
C THR A 96 8.46 -9.49 -22.10
N SER A 97 9.27 -9.63 -21.05
CA SER A 97 9.39 -10.84 -20.23
C SER A 97 8.12 -11.21 -19.45
N TYR A 98 7.15 -10.27 -19.36
CA TYR A 98 5.85 -10.47 -18.68
C TYR A 98 4.67 -10.61 -19.63
N ARG A 99 4.88 -10.51 -20.94
CA ARG A 99 3.83 -10.73 -21.93
C ARG A 99 3.27 -12.16 -21.80
N GLY A 100 1.94 -12.28 -21.77
CA GLY A 100 1.26 -13.55 -21.57
C GLY A 100 1.28 -14.13 -20.14
N LYS A 101 1.96 -13.47 -19.17
CA LYS A 101 1.92 -13.90 -17.78
C LYS A 101 0.74 -13.31 -17.04
N ARG A 102 0.28 -14.04 -16.02
CA ARG A 102 -0.77 -13.55 -15.12
C ARG A 102 -0.23 -12.46 -14.20
N LEU A 103 -0.75 -11.24 -14.36
CA LEU A 103 -0.42 -10.08 -13.53
C LEU A 103 -1.68 -9.61 -12.79
N SER A 104 -1.53 -9.11 -11.58
CA SER A 104 -2.59 -8.40 -10.88
C SER A 104 -2.67 -6.97 -11.39
N ALA A 105 -3.88 -6.50 -11.72
CA ALA A 105 -4.14 -5.11 -12.08
C ALA A 105 -4.48 -4.29 -10.82
N GLY A 106 -4.17 -3.00 -10.87
CA GLY A 106 -4.59 -2.00 -9.91
C GLY A 106 -4.69 -0.64 -10.58
N SER A 107 -5.34 0.31 -9.91
CA SER A 107 -5.45 1.69 -10.39
C SER A 107 -5.23 2.69 -9.26
N SER A 108 -4.78 3.89 -9.62
CA SER A 108 -4.75 5.03 -8.69
C SER A 108 -6.17 5.57 -8.46
N GLY A 109 -6.39 6.29 -7.33
CA GLY A 109 -7.70 6.86 -7.00
C GLY A 109 -8.23 7.94 -7.97
N GLY A 110 -7.40 8.46 -8.85
CA GLY A 110 -7.82 9.40 -9.90
C GLY A 110 -8.37 10.74 -9.42
N SER A 111 -7.94 11.25 -8.26
CA SER A 111 -8.39 12.52 -7.68
C SER A 111 -8.26 13.74 -8.60
N THR A 112 -7.44 13.67 -9.62
CA THR A 112 -7.17 14.75 -10.59
C THR A 112 -7.62 14.42 -12.01
N GLY A 113 -8.53 13.45 -12.20
CA GLY A 113 -9.01 13.02 -13.50
C GLY A 113 -8.93 11.51 -13.71
N GLN A 114 -8.43 11.06 -14.88
CA GLN A 114 -8.41 9.64 -15.21
C GLN A 114 -7.44 8.84 -14.32
N PRO A 115 -7.85 7.69 -13.78
CA PRO A 115 -6.98 6.82 -13.00
C PRO A 115 -5.81 6.30 -13.82
N VAL A 116 -4.64 6.20 -13.20
CA VAL A 116 -3.50 5.49 -13.77
C VAL A 116 -3.62 4.01 -13.39
N THR A 117 -3.62 3.15 -14.39
CA THR A 117 -3.57 1.69 -14.17
C THR A 117 -2.13 1.22 -14.03
N TYR A 118 -1.93 0.12 -13.31
CA TYR A 118 -0.64 -0.54 -13.20
C TYR A 118 -0.83 -2.05 -13.09
N ARG A 119 0.24 -2.80 -13.36
CA ARG A 119 0.25 -4.25 -13.21
C ARG A 119 1.38 -4.68 -12.27
N LYS A 120 1.13 -5.73 -11.49
CA LYS A 120 2.09 -6.30 -10.54
C LYS A 120 2.17 -7.81 -10.73
N ASP A 121 3.37 -8.34 -10.69
CA ASP A 121 3.59 -9.77 -10.53
C ASP A 121 3.44 -10.21 -9.05
N SER A 122 3.60 -11.49 -8.79
CA SER A 122 3.53 -12.04 -7.44
C SER A 122 4.66 -11.53 -6.54
N HIS A 123 5.84 -11.24 -7.10
CA HIS A 123 6.98 -10.70 -6.35
C HIS A 123 6.73 -9.27 -5.90
N ALA A 124 6.29 -8.39 -6.81
CA ALA A 124 5.94 -7.01 -6.48
C ALA A 124 4.80 -6.94 -5.45
N THR A 125 3.79 -7.81 -5.59
CA THR A 125 2.68 -7.91 -4.62
C THR A 125 3.18 -8.35 -3.25
N SER A 126 4.05 -9.35 -3.19
CA SER A 126 4.63 -9.89 -1.96
C SER A 126 5.54 -8.87 -1.26
N ALA A 127 6.41 -8.20 -2.02
CA ALA A 127 7.30 -7.17 -1.49
C ALA A 127 6.50 -5.97 -0.96
N GLY A 128 5.47 -5.52 -1.69
CA GLY A 128 4.60 -4.44 -1.25
C GLY A 128 3.88 -4.76 0.07
N LEU A 129 3.31 -5.96 0.19
CA LEU A 129 2.68 -6.40 1.45
C LEU A 129 3.70 -6.49 2.59
N ALA A 130 4.88 -7.06 2.35
CA ALA A 130 5.92 -7.16 3.36
C ALA A 130 6.40 -5.78 3.84
N ALA A 131 6.61 -4.83 2.93
CA ALA A 131 6.98 -3.45 3.26
C ALA A 131 5.91 -2.77 4.12
N HIS A 132 4.64 -2.96 3.78
CA HIS A 132 3.50 -2.44 4.55
C HIS A 132 3.48 -2.99 5.99
N LEU A 133 3.67 -4.31 6.16
CA LEU A 133 3.72 -4.95 7.48
C LEU A 133 4.91 -4.47 8.32
N VAL A 134 6.08 -4.26 7.69
CA VAL A 134 7.25 -3.67 8.38
C VAL A 134 6.96 -2.22 8.77
N GLY A 135 6.34 -1.42 7.90
CA GLY A 135 5.90 -0.06 8.23
C GLY A 135 4.98 -0.02 9.45
N TRP A 136 3.96 -0.85 9.49
CA TRP A 136 3.07 -0.95 10.66
C TRP A 136 3.81 -1.35 11.93
N SER A 137 4.81 -2.23 11.84
CA SER A 137 5.58 -2.67 13.00
C SER A 137 6.37 -1.54 13.68
N LEU A 138 6.61 -0.40 13.00
CA LEU A 138 7.23 0.78 13.60
C LEU A 138 6.35 1.42 14.69
N SER A 139 5.03 1.30 14.59
CA SER A 139 4.08 1.74 15.62
C SER A 139 3.81 0.69 16.69
N GLY A 140 4.57 -0.40 16.72
CA GLY A 140 4.35 -1.49 17.66
C GLY A 140 3.32 -2.53 17.21
N TRP A 141 2.82 -2.46 15.98
CA TRP A 141 1.92 -3.45 15.43
C TRP A 141 2.53 -4.86 15.44
N LYS A 142 1.72 -5.83 15.82
CA LYS A 142 2.04 -7.25 15.78
C LYS A 142 0.98 -7.99 14.98
N MET A 143 1.38 -9.06 14.34
CA MET A 143 0.53 -9.86 13.45
C MET A 143 -0.68 -10.52 14.16
N SER A 144 -0.66 -10.58 15.50
CA SER A 144 -1.77 -11.07 16.32
C SER A 144 -2.83 -10.02 16.62
N MET A 145 -2.55 -8.75 16.35
CA MET A 145 -3.44 -7.64 16.64
C MET A 145 -4.63 -7.61 15.68
N LYS A 146 -5.80 -7.27 16.23
CA LYS A 146 -7.03 -7.07 15.46
C LYS A 146 -7.10 -5.63 14.99
N GLY A 147 -7.22 -5.43 13.69
CA GLY A 147 -7.26 -4.11 13.05
C GLY A 147 -8.55 -3.80 12.33
N LEU A 148 -8.89 -2.52 12.29
CA LEU A 148 -9.94 -1.97 11.45
C LEU A 148 -9.31 -1.07 10.40
N HIS A 149 -9.54 -1.39 9.13
CA HIS A 149 -8.99 -0.69 7.99
C HIS A 149 -10.07 0.18 7.33
N ILE A 150 -10.02 1.49 7.54
CA ILE A 150 -10.97 2.47 6.97
C ILE A 150 -10.41 2.94 5.63
N TRP A 151 -10.79 2.22 4.57
CA TRP A 151 -10.16 2.35 3.27
C TRP A 151 -11.12 2.12 2.10
N GLY A 152 -10.67 2.46 0.89
CA GLY A 152 -11.34 2.13 -0.36
C GLY A 152 -12.12 3.28 -0.95
N ASN A 153 -12.30 3.18 -2.25
CA ASN A 153 -13.15 4.04 -3.05
C ASN A 153 -14.28 3.20 -3.70
N PRO A 154 -15.31 3.82 -4.31
CA PRO A 154 -16.44 3.11 -4.89
C PRO A 154 -16.06 2.06 -5.94
N THR A 155 -14.99 2.30 -6.70
CA THR A 155 -14.56 1.43 -7.79
C THR A 155 -13.85 0.17 -7.33
N THR A 156 -13.13 0.24 -6.20
CA THR A 156 -12.35 -0.91 -5.68
C THR A 156 -13.14 -1.79 -4.73
N VAL A 157 -14.15 -1.25 -4.06
CA VAL A 157 -14.90 -1.97 -3.01
C VAL A 157 -15.85 -3.00 -3.60
N ASN A 158 -16.54 -2.69 -4.68
CA ASN A 158 -17.53 -3.60 -5.28
C ASN A 158 -16.92 -4.90 -5.82
N GLU A 159 -15.66 -4.88 -6.26
CA GLU A 159 -15.00 -6.09 -6.78
C GLU A 159 -14.38 -6.98 -5.71
N GLU A 160 -13.88 -6.40 -4.61
CA GLU A 160 -13.12 -7.14 -3.59
C GLU A 160 -13.98 -7.65 -2.42
N TRP A 161 -15.03 -6.93 -2.04
CA TRP A 161 -15.72 -7.15 -0.76
C TRP A 161 -16.80 -8.23 -0.81
N GLY A 162 -17.34 -8.53 -1.99
CA GLY A 162 -18.38 -9.57 -2.19
C GLY A 162 -17.86 -10.99 -2.22
N ARG A 163 -16.55 -11.22 -2.34
CA ARG A 163 -15.98 -12.57 -2.48
C ARG A 163 -15.83 -13.28 -1.13
N VAL A 164 -16.27 -14.52 -1.05
CA VAL A 164 -16.07 -15.42 0.11
C VAL A 164 -14.61 -15.44 0.56
N SER A 165 -13.68 -15.34 -0.39
CA SER A 165 -12.24 -15.25 -0.11
C SER A 165 -11.82 -14.00 0.67
N SER A 166 -12.53 -12.86 0.55
CA SER A 166 -12.20 -11.64 1.30
C SER A 166 -12.64 -11.73 2.76
N LYS A 167 -13.80 -12.33 3.03
CA LYS A 167 -14.31 -12.60 4.40
C LYS A 167 -13.40 -13.58 5.14
N LEU A 168 -12.95 -14.63 4.45
CA LEU A 168 -12.01 -15.60 5.02
C LEU A 168 -10.66 -14.96 5.34
N LYS A 169 -10.14 -14.11 4.44
CA LYS A 169 -8.91 -13.34 4.67
C LYS A 169 -9.06 -12.40 5.88
N ALA A 170 -10.14 -11.63 5.97
CA ALA A 170 -10.40 -10.74 7.08
C ALA A 170 -10.36 -11.49 8.42
N ARG A 171 -10.95 -12.71 8.46
CA ARG A 171 -10.95 -13.56 9.64
C ARG A 171 -9.56 -14.12 9.99
N VAL A 172 -8.79 -14.57 8.98
CA VAL A 172 -7.44 -15.13 9.14
C VAL A 172 -6.43 -14.04 9.56
N PHE A 173 -6.49 -12.87 8.94
CA PHE A 173 -5.59 -11.75 9.25
C PHE A 173 -6.11 -10.87 10.40
N ARG A 174 -7.30 -11.15 10.93
CA ARG A 174 -7.95 -10.34 11.97
C ARG A 174 -8.08 -8.86 11.60
N HIS A 175 -8.24 -8.58 10.32
CA HIS A 175 -8.39 -7.23 9.76
C HIS A 175 -9.78 -7.08 9.16
N HIS A 176 -10.57 -6.20 9.73
CA HIS A 176 -11.84 -5.79 9.16
C HIS A 176 -11.63 -4.57 8.27
N LYS A 177 -12.41 -4.48 7.20
CA LYS A 177 -12.40 -3.32 6.31
C LYS A 177 -13.72 -2.57 6.43
N PHE A 178 -13.64 -1.26 6.46
CA PHE A 178 -14.79 -0.37 6.41
C PHE A 178 -14.61 0.65 5.26
N PRO A 179 -15.64 0.89 4.42
CA PRO A 179 -15.49 1.72 3.22
C PRO A 179 -15.43 3.21 3.59
N ALA A 180 -14.25 3.80 3.48
CA ALA A 180 -13.99 5.20 3.83
C ALA A 180 -14.88 6.19 3.08
N TYR A 181 -15.17 5.93 1.80
CA TYR A 181 -15.98 6.82 0.96
C TYR A 181 -17.44 6.97 1.42
N THR A 182 -17.92 6.11 2.30
CA THR A 182 -19.29 6.18 2.83
C THR A 182 -19.42 7.06 4.08
N LEU A 183 -18.30 7.48 4.68
CA LEU A 183 -18.29 8.21 5.95
C LEU A 183 -18.74 9.68 5.88
N HIS A 184 -19.24 10.13 4.73
CA HIS A 184 -19.99 11.39 4.62
C HIS A 184 -21.46 11.25 5.07
N ASP A 185 -21.96 10.04 5.21
CA ASP A 185 -23.32 9.72 5.65
C ASP A 185 -23.33 9.43 7.17
N GLY A 186 -24.15 10.13 7.92
CA GLY A 186 -24.28 9.97 9.37
C GLY A 186 -24.72 8.56 9.79
N SER A 187 -25.53 7.87 8.99
CA SER A 187 -25.91 6.48 9.25
C SER A 187 -24.72 5.54 9.20
N ARG A 188 -23.78 5.79 8.29
CA ARG A 188 -22.55 5.01 8.15
C ARG A 188 -21.53 5.31 9.25
N LEU A 189 -21.49 6.54 9.76
CA LEU A 189 -20.72 6.90 10.93
C LEU A 189 -21.23 6.16 12.18
N ASN A 190 -22.56 6.07 12.35
CA ASN A 190 -23.16 5.30 13.43
C ASN A 190 -22.86 3.80 13.28
N GLU A 191 -22.97 3.23 12.08
CA GLU A 191 -22.59 1.82 11.83
C GLU A 191 -21.13 1.54 12.19
N LEU A 192 -20.22 2.47 11.88
CA LEU A 192 -18.81 2.35 12.24
C LEU A 192 -18.63 2.40 13.79
N TYR A 193 -19.37 3.27 14.47
CA TYR A 193 -19.40 3.34 15.93
C TYR A 193 -19.87 2.02 16.55
N GLU A 194 -20.99 1.48 16.09
CA GLU A 194 -21.53 0.20 16.56
C GLU A 194 -20.56 -0.97 16.32
N LEU A 195 -19.89 -0.97 15.14
CA LEU A 195 -18.89 -1.98 14.82
C LEU A 195 -17.72 -1.94 15.82
N ILE A 196 -17.20 -0.76 16.12
CA ILE A 196 -16.07 -0.59 17.05
C ILE A 196 -16.50 -0.85 18.49
N SER A 197 -17.72 -0.45 18.88
CA SER A 197 -18.26 -0.69 20.22
C SER A 197 -18.55 -2.17 20.48
N GLY A 198 -19.01 -2.90 19.45
CA GLY A 198 -19.31 -4.33 19.54
C GLY A 198 -18.09 -5.24 19.48
N GLU A 199 -16.98 -4.76 18.92
CA GLU A 199 -15.77 -5.54 18.74
C GLU A 199 -14.52 -4.75 19.17
N ARG A 200 -13.66 -5.37 19.97
CA ARG A 200 -12.40 -4.76 20.36
C ARG A 200 -11.38 -4.80 19.21
N TYR A 201 -10.94 -3.62 18.78
CA TYR A 201 -9.83 -3.47 17.85
C TYR A 201 -8.59 -2.99 18.59
N ASP A 202 -7.44 -3.57 18.26
CA ASP A 202 -6.15 -3.13 18.80
C ASP A 202 -5.67 -1.86 18.10
N PHE A 203 -6.01 -1.69 16.80
CA PHE A 203 -5.64 -0.51 16.03
C PHE A 203 -6.66 -0.19 14.94
N ILE A 204 -6.64 1.06 14.50
CA ILE A 204 -7.40 1.55 13.34
C ILE A 204 -6.39 2.14 12.36
N ASP A 205 -6.51 1.83 11.07
CA ASP A 205 -5.73 2.46 10.03
C ASP A 205 -6.61 2.93 8.87
N GLY A 206 -6.21 4.01 8.20
CA GLY A 206 -7.00 4.52 7.09
C GLY A 206 -6.63 5.92 6.62
N TYR A 207 -7.50 6.48 5.77
CA TYR A 207 -7.36 7.85 5.30
C TYR A 207 -7.50 8.85 6.45
N THR A 208 -6.61 9.83 6.51
CA THR A 208 -6.57 10.84 7.58
C THR A 208 -7.91 11.56 7.74
N ASN A 209 -8.48 12.05 6.64
CA ASN A 209 -9.77 12.76 6.70
C ASN A 209 -10.92 11.84 7.12
N ALA A 210 -10.96 10.59 6.68
CA ALA A 210 -12.01 9.65 7.05
C ALA A 210 -12.00 9.37 8.56
N ILE A 211 -10.80 9.14 9.13
CA ILE A 211 -10.64 8.92 10.57
C ILE A 211 -10.98 10.19 11.36
N TYR A 212 -10.54 11.36 10.87
CA TYR A 212 -10.88 12.65 11.50
C TYR A 212 -12.39 12.91 11.51
N HIS A 213 -13.09 12.69 10.40
CA HIS A 213 -14.54 12.85 10.34
C HIS A 213 -15.26 11.93 11.33
N PHE A 214 -14.76 10.72 11.51
CA PHE A 214 -15.31 9.81 12.51
C PHE A 214 -15.04 10.30 13.95
N ALA A 215 -13.84 10.77 14.25
CA ALA A 215 -13.51 11.35 15.56
C ALA A 215 -14.37 12.58 15.89
N ASP A 216 -14.57 13.48 14.92
CA ASP A 216 -15.45 14.64 15.06
C ASP A 216 -16.92 14.24 15.28
N TYR A 217 -17.38 13.20 14.59
CA TYR A 217 -18.72 12.61 14.82
C TYR A 217 -18.87 12.11 16.26
N LEU A 218 -17.91 11.36 16.79
CA LEU A 218 -17.94 10.88 18.18
C LEU A 218 -18.04 12.05 19.14
N LYS A 219 -17.20 13.06 18.99
CA LYS A 219 -17.18 14.25 19.84
C LYS A 219 -18.52 15.01 19.82
N ARG A 220 -19.07 15.27 18.64
CA ARG A 220 -20.35 16.00 18.48
C ARG A 220 -21.54 15.28 19.09
N ASN A 221 -21.52 13.94 19.14
CA ASN A 221 -22.61 13.13 19.67
C ASN A 221 -22.34 12.65 21.11
N GLY A 222 -21.25 13.08 21.75
CA GLY A 222 -20.89 12.65 23.11
C GLY A 222 -20.66 11.14 23.23
N LEU A 223 -20.21 10.50 22.14
CA LEU A 223 -19.99 9.06 22.07
C LEU A 223 -18.54 8.75 22.48
N SER A 224 -18.37 7.62 23.17
CA SER A 224 -17.05 7.10 23.56
C SER A 224 -17.04 5.58 23.50
N PHE A 225 -15.85 4.99 23.45
CA PHE A 225 -15.70 3.55 23.49
C PHE A 225 -15.47 3.04 24.92
N ASN A 226 -15.96 1.83 25.21
CA ASN A 226 -15.71 1.14 26.47
C ASN A 226 -14.33 0.44 26.52
N HIS A 227 -13.50 0.63 25.48
CA HIS A 227 -12.15 0.09 25.37
C HIS A 227 -11.24 1.07 24.63
N LYS A 228 -9.94 0.94 24.84
CA LYS A 228 -8.94 1.77 24.15
C LYS A 228 -8.43 1.08 22.89
N VAL A 229 -8.45 1.81 21.78
CA VAL A 229 -7.64 1.52 20.59
C VAL A 229 -6.19 1.88 20.93
N LYS A 230 -5.24 0.96 20.72
CA LYS A 230 -3.83 1.16 21.12
C LYS A 230 -3.15 2.27 20.32
N TYR A 231 -3.46 2.34 19.01
CA TYR A 231 -2.96 3.37 18.12
C TYR A 231 -3.81 3.49 16.86
N VAL A 232 -3.73 4.66 16.25
CA VAL A 232 -4.35 4.99 14.97
C VAL A 232 -3.24 5.30 13.96
N LEU A 233 -3.31 4.68 12.79
CA LEU A 233 -2.39 4.90 11.68
C LEU A 233 -3.09 5.66 10.57
N THR A 234 -2.72 6.91 10.38
CA THR A 234 -3.24 7.74 9.29
C THR A 234 -2.33 7.67 8.07
N THR A 235 -2.90 7.73 6.87
CA THR A 235 -2.14 7.62 5.62
C THR A 235 -2.82 8.36 4.46
N ALA A 236 -2.08 8.49 3.35
CA ALA A 236 -2.48 9.09 2.07
C ALA A 236 -2.75 10.59 2.07
N GLU A 237 -2.84 11.22 3.23
CA GLU A 237 -3.10 12.66 3.39
C GLU A 237 -2.26 13.19 4.54
N ASN A 238 -2.00 14.49 4.56
CA ASN A 238 -1.32 15.13 5.69
C ASN A 238 -2.18 15.04 6.95
N LEU A 239 -1.54 14.75 8.08
CA LEU A 239 -2.17 14.83 9.39
C LEU A 239 -1.87 16.20 10.00
N HIS A 240 -2.87 17.08 10.02
CA HIS A 240 -2.76 18.39 10.64
C HIS A 240 -2.95 18.30 12.17
N ASP A 241 -2.41 19.26 12.92
CA ASP A 241 -2.46 19.27 14.39
C ASP A 241 -3.88 19.25 14.96
N PHE A 242 -4.83 19.93 14.31
CA PHE A 242 -6.23 19.92 14.76
C PHE A 242 -6.87 18.54 14.57
N GLN A 243 -6.51 17.83 13.48
CA GLN A 243 -7.00 16.47 13.22
C GLN A 243 -6.38 15.47 14.20
N ARG A 244 -5.07 15.59 14.44
CA ARG A 244 -4.38 14.79 15.44
C ARG A 244 -5.06 14.89 16.80
N ARG A 245 -5.26 16.12 17.30
CA ARG A 245 -5.92 16.35 18.59
C ARG A 245 -7.32 15.75 18.63
N ALA A 246 -8.14 15.97 17.61
CA ALA A 246 -9.48 15.41 17.56
C ALA A 246 -9.50 13.87 17.58
N ILE A 247 -8.52 13.23 16.91
CA ILE A 247 -8.39 11.75 16.87
C ILE A 247 -7.87 11.21 18.21
N GLU A 248 -6.94 11.90 18.86
CA GLU A 248 -6.37 11.50 20.15
C GLU A 248 -7.35 11.68 21.31
N ASP A 249 -8.27 12.65 21.20
CA ASP A 249 -9.29 12.96 22.22
C ASP A 249 -10.52 12.02 22.14
N ALA A 250 -10.74 11.35 21.00
CA ALA A 250 -11.89 10.49 20.73
C ALA A 250 -11.65 9.03 21.14
#